data_86494cc3d7bc30a5fbe4e0ec5c631669
#
_entry.id   86494cc3d7bc30a5fbe4e0ec5c631669
#
_cell.length_a   1.000
_cell.length_b   1.000
_cell.length_c   1.000
_cell.angle_alpha   90.00
_cell.angle_beta   90.00
_cell.angle_gamma   90.00
#
_symmetry.space_group_name_H-M   'P 1'
#
loop_
_entity.id
_entity.type
_entity.pdbx_description
1 polymer ?
#
loop_
_entity_poly.entity_id
_entity_poly.type
_entity_poly.pdbx_seq_one_letter_code
_entity_poly.pdbx_strand_id
1 'polypeptide(L)'
;DGIDEAVALGRGVGATAVFGIGGGSPIDTAKSAAILLEYADKNARDLYEYRFTPDKAKPIVAVNLTHGTGTEVDRFAVASILEKDFKPAIAYDCIYPTYAIDDPALMTGLSADQTRYVSIDAVNHVVEAATTKLFASPYMILLAEETVRLVDKYLPRAVANPNDLEARYYLLYASMIAGISFDNGMLHLTHGLEHPLSAIKPTLTHGLGLAMILPSVV
;
A
#
# COMPACT_ATOMS: atom_id res chain seq x y z
N ASP A 1 0.90 10.16 -15.86
CA ASP A 1 0.36 11.48 -15.73
C ASP A 1 0.59 12.05 -14.31
N GLY A 2 -0.16 11.72 -13.27
CA GLY A 2 0.04 12.35 -11.95
C GLY A 2 1.45 12.17 -11.35
N ILE A 3 2.11 11.06 -11.58
CA ILE A 3 3.50 10.85 -11.15
C ILE A 3 4.44 11.82 -11.89
N ASP A 4 4.32 11.91 -13.22
CA ASP A 4 5.18 12.79 -14.03
C ASP A 4 4.93 14.27 -13.73
N GLU A 5 3.67 14.65 -13.41
CA GLU A 5 3.33 16.00 -12.95
C GLU A 5 4.01 16.33 -11.61
N ALA A 6 3.95 15.41 -10.64
CA ALA A 6 4.63 15.57 -9.36
C ALA A 6 6.15 15.69 -9.53
N VAL A 7 6.73 14.90 -10.43
CA VAL A 7 8.16 14.95 -10.77
C VAL A 7 8.53 16.30 -11.40
N ALA A 8 7.71 16.80 -12.34
CA ALA A 8 7.94 18.09 -12.98
C ALA A 8 7.94 19.24 -11.97
N LEU A 9 6.95 19.25 -11.06
CA LEU A 9 6.90 20.22 -9.95
C LEU A 9 8.12 20.12 -9.05
N GLY A 10 8.47 18.89 -8.61
CA GLY A 10 9.62 18.65 -7.75
C GLY A 10 10.94 19.12 -8.37
N ARG A 11 11.15 18.87 -9.68
CA ARG A 11 12.31 19.38 -10.42
C ARG A 11 12.32 20.89 -10.49
N GLY A 12 11.16 21.51 -10.73
CA GLY A 12 11.02 22.97 -10.84
C GLY A 12 11.39 23.71 -9.55
N VAL A 13 11.18 23.10 -8.39
CA VAL A 13 11.52 23.70 -7.08
C VAL A 13 12.81 23.15 -6.48
N GLY A 14 13.50 22.22 -7.14
CA GLY A 14 14.71 21.59 -6.61
C GLY A 14 14.42 20.72 -5.37
N ALA A 15 13.36 19.94 -5.38
CA ALA A 15 12.94 19.13 -4.23
C ALA A 15 14.05 18.18 -3.77
N THR A 16 14.33 18.18 -2.46
CA THR A 16 15.34 17.34 -1.82
C THR A 16 14.73 16.17 -1.04
N ALA A 17 13.41 16.16 -0.84
CA ALA A 17 12.62 15.10 -0.20
C ALA A 17 11.21 15.10 -0.78
N VAL A 18 10.49 13.99 -0.60
CA VAL A 18 9.10 13.84 -1.07
C VAL A 18 8.21 13.42 0.11
N PHE A 19 7.04 14.07 0.23
CA PHE A 19 6.03 13.72 1.22
C PHE A 19 4.85 13.06 0.51
N GLY A 20 4.54 11.81 0.87
CA GLY A 20 3.33 11.11 0.48
C GLY A 20 2.29 11.23 1.59
N ILE A 21 1.25 12.05 1.40
CA ILE A 21 0.20 12.26 2.39
C ILE A 21 -1.09 11.67 1.87
N GLY A 22 -1.56 10.57 2.46
CA GLY A 22 -2.78 9.88 2.03
C GLY A 22 -2.76 8.40 2.33
N GLY A 23 -3.55 7.63 1.60
CA GLY A 23 -3.49 6.16 1.59
C GLY A 23 -2.44 5.65 0.60
N GLY A 24 -2.65 4.44 0.08
CA GLY A 24 -1.71 3.78 -0.85
C GLY A 24 -1.31 4.64 -2.04
N SER A 25 -2.28 5.09 -2.85
CA SER A 25 -1.97 5.80 -4.11
C SER A 25 -1.14 7.08 -3.95
N PRO A 26 -1.40 8.00 -2.99
CA PRO A 26 -0.53 9.15 -2.75
C PRO A 26 0.88 8.78 -2.30
N ILE A 27 1.03 7.76 -1.42
CA ILE A 27 2.34 7.31 -0.95
C ILE A 27 3.10 6.61 -2.09
N ASP A 28 2.45 5.77 -2.89
CA ASP A 28 3.03 5.10 -4.05
C ASP A 28 3.45 6.10 -5.14
N THR A 29 2.66 7.16 -5.32
CA THR A 29 3.02 8.29 -6.20
C THR A 29 4.28 9.00 -5.67
N ALA A 30 4.37 9.24 -4.37
CA ALA A 30 5.54 9.86 -3.74
C ALA A 30 6.80 8.98 -3.88
N LYS A 31 6.68 7.66 -3.66
CA LYS A 31 7.76 6.68 -3.88
C LYS A 31 8.28 6.73 -5.32
N SER A 32 7.36 6.72 -6.28
CA SER A 32 7.69 6.77 -7.71
C SER A 32 8.34 8.10 -8.10
N ALA A 33 7.80 9.22 -7.60
CA ALA A 33 8.36 10.54 -7.83
C ALA A 33 9.76 10.67 -7.21
N ALA A 34 9.99 10.10 -6.02
CA ALA A 34 11.29 10.11 -5.36
C ALA A 34 12.37 9.43 -6.19
N ILE A 35 12.06 8.30 -6.86
CA ILE A 35 12.96 7.69 -7.85
C ILE A 35 13.20 8.67 -9.00
N LEU A 36 12.16 9.12 -9.66
CA LEU A 36 12.27 9.88 -10.91
C LEU A 36 12.90 11.27 -10.74
N LEU A 37 12.95 11.80 -9.52
CA LEU A 37 13.73 12.99 -9.19
C LEU A 37 15.24 12.75 -9.23
N GLU A 38 15.70 11.50 -9.12
CA GLU A 38 17.11 11.11 -9.26
C GLU A 38 17.49 10.73 -10.70
N TYR A 39 16.51 10.43 -11.57
CA TYR A 39 16.71 9.97 -12.94
C TYR A 39 16.06 10.95 -13.94
N ALA A 40 16.79 12.01 -14.31
CA ALA A 40 16.26 13.13 -15.09
C ALA A 40 15.78 12.75 -16.51
N ASP A 41 16.33 11.68 -17.09
CA ASP A 41 16.02 11.15 -18.41
C ASP A 41 14.91 10.09 -18.42
N LYS A 42 14.31 9.79 -17.28
CA LYS A 42 13.27 8.77 -17.12
C LYS A 42 11.92 9.37 -16.73
N ASN A 43 10.86 8.62 -17.00
CA ASN A 43 9.47 8.96 -16.67
C ASN A 43 8.75 7.77 -16.00
N ALA A 44 7.50 7.99 -15.58
CA ALA A 44 6.71 6.98 -14.89
C ALA A 44 6.51 5.71 -15.74
N ARG A 45 6.35 5.85 -17.04
CA ARG A 45 6.20 4.70 -17.94
C ARG A 45 7.47 3.87 -18.00
N ASP A 46 8.64 4.51 -18.08
CA ASP A 46 9.91 3.78 -18.06
C ASP A 46 10.08 2.97 -16.77
N LEU A 47 9.62 3.53 -15.63
CA LEU A 47 9.69 2.88 -14.33
C LEU A 47 8.75 1.67 -14.27
N TYR A 48 7.47 1.83 -14.60
CA TYR A 48 6.45 0.79 -14.47
C TYR A 48 6.39 -0.20 -15.65
N GLU A 49 7.11 0.06 -16.72
CA GLU A 49 7.38 -0.91 -17.78
C GLU A 49 8.77 -1.56 -17.62
N TYR A 50 9.42 -1.36 -16.45
CA TYR A 50 10.70 -1.99 -16.07
C TYR A 50 11.84 -1.75 -17.08
N ARG A 51 11.86 -0.55 -17.72
CA ARG A 51 12.88 -0.20 -18.73
C ARG A 51 14.23 0.16 -18.12
N PHE A 52 14.29 0.30 -16.80
CA PHE A 52 15.51 0.48 -16.01
C PHE A 52 15.30 -0.03 -14.59
N THR A 53 16.38 -0.24 -13.85
CA THR A 53 16.35 -0.65 -12.45
C THR A 53 16.92 0.49 -11.60
N PRO A 54 16.08 1.20 -10.82
CA PRO A 54 16.55 2.24 -9.94
C PRO A 54 17.27 1.66 -8.71
N ASP A 55 18.34 2.34 -8.28
CA ASP A 55 19.11 2.03 -7.08
C ASP A 55 19.12 3.18 -6.07
N LYS A 56 18.49 4.32 -6.39
CA LYS A 56 18.42 5.51 -5.56
C LYS A 56 17.08 6.24 -5.72
N ALA A 57 16.70 6.94 -4.67
CA ALA A 57 15.54 7.82 -4.62
C ALA A 57 15.80 8.98 -3.65
N LYS A 58 15.04 10.07 -3.77
CA LYS A 58 15.00 11.12 -2.73
C LYS A 58 14.43 10.56 -1.43
N PRO A 59 14.80 11.10 -0.26
CA PRO A 59 14.16 10.75 1.01
C PRO A 59 12.63 10.87 0.93
N ILE A 60 11.92 9.87 1.48
CA ILE A 60 10.46 9.78 1.46
C ILE A 60 9.94 9.88 2.90
N VAL A 61 8.95 10.74 3.10
CA VAL A 61 8.15 10.80 4.33
C VAL A 61 6.73 10.37 3.99
N ALA A 62 6.29 9.24 4.52
CA ALA A 62 4.94 8.74 4.36
C ALA A 62 4.08 9.19 5.54
N VAL A 63 3.00 9.95 5.27
CA VAL A 63 1.98 10.32 6.25
C VAL A 63 0.72 9.55 5.90
N ASN A 64 0.49 8.45 6.62
CA ASN A 64 -0.56 7.50 6.27
C ASN A 64 -1.92 7.97 6.80
N LEU A 65 -2.93 7.96 5.93
CA LEU A 65 -4.31 8.33 6.24
C LEU A 65 -5.29 7.14 6.16
N THR A 66 -4.78 5.92 5.93
CA THR A 66 -5.60 4.69 5.87
C THR A 66 -4.89 3.56 6.64
N HIS A 67 -5.63 2.49 6.94
CA HIS A 67 -5.08 1.32 7.64
C HIS A 67 -5.29 0.04 6.81
N GLY A 68 -4.59 -0.10 5.70
CA GLY A 68 -4.77 -1.28 4.82
C GLY A 68 -3.53 -1.66 4.04
N THR A 69 -3.00 -0.72 3.29
CA THR A 69 -1.95 -0.98 2.31
C THR A 69 -0.59 -1.34 2.91
N GLY A 70 -0.26 -0.79 4.09
CA GLY A 70 1.07 -0.98 4.69
C GLY A 70 2.21 -0.33 3.90
N THR A 71 1.89 0.46 2.86
CA THR A 71 2.90 1.05 1.96
C THR A 71 3.86 2.02 2.66
N GLU A 72 3.49 2.53 3.83
CA GLU A 72 4.36 3.39 4.64
C GLU A 72 5.59 2.66 5.21
N VAL A 73 5.57 1.32 5.22
CA VAL A 73 6.65 0.49 5.79
C VAL A 73 7.24 -0.53 4.82
N ASP A 74 6.87 -0.49 3.54
CA ASP A 74 7.33 -1.42 2.52
C ASP A 74 8.08 -0.74 1.37
N ARG A 75 8.66 -1.56 0.47
CA ARG A 75 9.37 -1.13 -0.75
C ARG A 75 8.55 -1.20 -2.03
N PHE A 76 7.23 -1.43 -1.94
CA PHE A 76 6.37 -1.54 -3.10
C PHE A 76 5.73 -0.20 -3.46
N ALA A 77 5.42 -0.03 -4.73
CA ALA A 77 4.54 1.02 -5.23
C ALA A 77 3.76 0.51 -6.44
N VAL A 78 2.48 0.84 -6.51
CA VAL A 78 1.55 0.38 -7.54
C VAL A 78 1.01 1.56 -8.33
N ALA A 79 0.95 1.44 -9.64
CA ALA A 79 0.29 2.43 -10.49
C ALA A 79 -0.56 1.75 -11.57
N SER A 80 -1.65 2.40 -11.96
CA SER A 80 -2.49 1.93 -13.06
C SER A 80 -2.09 2.59 -14.38
N ILE A 81 -1.89 1.78 -15.40
CA ILE A 81 -1.68 2.21 -16.80
C ILE A 81 -3.00 1.97 -17.53
N LEU A 82 -3.91 2.98 -17.44
CA LEU A 82 -5.31 2.83 -17.89
C LEU A 82 -5.44 2.43 -19.35
N GLU A 83 -4.60 2.96 -20.24
CA GLU A 83 -4.62 2.64 -21.67
C GLU A 83 -4.17 1.21 -21.99
N LYS A 84 -3.67 0.46 -21.01
CA LYS A 84 -3.24 -0.95 -21.16
C LYS A 84 -4.03 -1.91 -20.28
N ASP A 85 -5.02 -1.43 -19.55
CA ASP A 85 -5.73 -2.22 -18.53
C ASP A 85 -4.74 -2.98 -17.61
N PHE A 86 -3.65 -2.30 -17.21
CA PHE A 86 -2.54 -2.91 -16.50
C PHE A 86 -2.22 -2.15 -15.21
N LYS A 87 -2.08 -2.88 -14.11
CA LYS A 87 -1.77 -2.33 -12.78
C LYS A 87 -0.50 -3.00 -12.22
N PRO A 88 0.68 -2.59 -12.70
CA PRO A 88 1.95 -3.14 -12.25
C PRO A 88 2.35 -2.62 -10.87
N ALA A 89 3.17 -3.40 -10.17
CA ALA A 89 3.86 -3.03 -8.95
C ALA A 89 5.37 -2.99 -9.19
N ILE A 90 6.05 -2.01 -8.64
CA ILE A 90 7.50 -1.96 -8.52
C ILE A 90 7.92 -2.30 -7.08
N ALA A 91 9.13 -2.83 -6.91
CA ALA A 91 9.68 -3.17 -5.60
C ALA A 91 11.18 -2.90 -5.59
N TYR A 92 11.60 -1.84 -4.92
CA TYR A 92 13.01 -1.44 -4.85
C TYR A 92 13.37 -0.97 -3.45
N ASP A 93 14.51 -1.43 -2.92
CA ASP A 93 14.95 -1.07 -1.57
C ASP A 93 15.12 0.43 -1.37
N CYS A 94 15.44 1.18 -2.43
CA CYS A 94 15.62 2.63 -2.37
C CYS A 94 14.33 3.41 -2.09
N ILE A 95 13.15 2.81 -2.15
CA ILE A 95 11.86 3.47 -1.89
C ILE A 95 11.20 3.11 -0.57
N TYR A 96 11.89 2.41 0.33
CA TYR A 96 11.44 2.38 1.72
C TYR A 96 11.31 3.81 2.24
N PRO A 97 10.17 4.21 2.81
CA PRO A 97 10.06 5.52 3.45
C PRO A 97 11.11 5.71 4.53
N THR A 98 11.75 6.89 4.53
CA THR A 98 12.71 7.28 5.57
C THR A 98 12.00 7.48 6.90
N TYR A 99 10.76 8.00 6.85
CA TYR A 99 9.87 8.15 7.98
C TYR A 99 8.46 7.74 7.58
N ALA A 100 7.82 6.94 8.44
CA ALA A 100 6.39 6.65 8.41
C ALA A 100 5.71 7.37 9.58
N ILE A 101 4.66 8.10 9.30
CA ILE A 101 3.85 8.81 10.30
C ILE A 101 2.47 8.17 10.32
N ASP A 102 2.20 7.45 11.40
CA ASP A 102 0.99 6.71 11.65
C ASP A 102 0.26 7.31 12.86
N ASP A 103 -0.63 8.27 12.61
CA ASP A 103 -1.45 8.90 13.63
C ASP A 103 -2.91 8.47 13.51
N PRO A 104 -3.48 7.74 14.49
CA PRO A 104 -4.87 7.28 14.44
C PRO A 104 -5.89 8.42 14.33
N ALA A 105 -5.56 9.64 14.77
CA ALA A 105 -6.43 10.80 14.65
C ALA A 105 -6.67 11.20 13.18
N LEU A 106 -5.73 10.94 12.29
CA LEU A 106 -5.85 11.25 10.87
C LEU A 106 -6.85 10.31 10.15
N MET A 107 -7.24 9.20 10.79
CA MET A 107 -8.12 8.18 10.20
C MET A 107 -9.59 8.31 10.61
N THR A 108 -9.92 9.26 11.47
CA THR A 108 -11.29 9.48 11.94
C THR A 108 -12.27 9.90 10.85
N GLY A 109 -11.75 10.47 9.74
CA GLY A 109 -12.52 10.84 8.55
C GLY A 109 -12.85 9.69 7.59
N LEU A 110 -12.32 8.48 7.80
CA LEU A 110 -12.63 7.34 6.93
C LEU A 110 -14.09 6.92 7.08
N SER A 111 -14.77 6.73 5.93
CA SER A 111 -16.13 6.17 5.92
C SER A 111 -16.14 4.74 6.48
N ALA A 112 -17.32 4.27 6.91
CA ALA A 112 -17.49 2.91 7.40
C ALA A 112 -17.10 1.86 6.33
N ASP A 113 -17.44 2.11 5.07
CA ASP A 113 -17.12 1.19 3.98
C ASP A 113 -15.62 1.20 3.67
N GLN A 114 -15.00 2.39 3.62
CA GLN A 114 -13.55 2.45 3.44
C GLN A 114 -12.83 1.79 4.61
N THR A 115 -13.29 1.98 5.83
CA THR A 115 -12.75 1.31 7.03
C THR A 115 -12.79 -0.21 6.88
N ARG A 116 -13.90 -0.78 6.37
CA ARG A 116 -14.02 -2.23 6.09
C ARG A 116 -13.06 -2.68 5.00
N TYR A 117 -13.03 -1.96 3.88
CA TYR A 117 -12.24 -2.37 2.70
C TYR A 117 -10.74 -2.39 3.02
N VAL A 118 -10.22 -1.34 3.65
CA VAL A 118 -8.80 -1.30 4.00
C VAL A 118 -8.43 -2.30 5.10
N SER A 119 -9.33 -2.62 6.04
CA SER A 119 -9.08 -3.67 7.04
C SER A 119 -9.00 -5.06 6.40
N ILE A 120 -9.84 -5.35 5.40
CA ILE A 120 -9.79 -6.61 4.66
C ILE A 120 -8.54 -6.68 3.80
N ASP A 121 -8.06 -5.57 3.27
CA ASP A 121 -6.79 -5.49 2.57
C ASP A 121 -5.62 -5.94 3.47
N ALA A 122 -5.51 -5.39 4.68
CA ALA A 122 -4.52 -5.82 5.66
C ALA A 122 -4.61 -7.33 6.00
N VAL A 123 -5.83 -7.88 6.11
CA VAL A 123 -6.03 -9.33 6.31
C VAL A 123 -5.53 -10.13 5.11
N ASN A 124 -5.84 -9.69 3.87
CA ASN A 124 -5.33 -10.36 2.66
C ASN A 124 -3.81 -10.37 2.62
N HIS A 125 -3.16 -9.26 2.93
CA HIS A 125 -1.71 -9.16 2.97
C HIS A 125 -1.08 -10.26 3.83
N VAL A 126 -1.57 -10.42 5.08
CA VAL A 126 -0.98 -11.41 5.98
C VAL A 126 -1.38 -12.85 5.64
N VAL A 127 -2.58 -13.09 5.14
CA VAL A 127 -3.01 -14.42 4.70
C VAL A 127 -2.15 -14.89 3.53
N GLU A 128 -1.95 -14.03 2.54
CA GLU A 128 -1.11 -14.37 1.39
C GLU A 128 0.35 -14.56 1.80
N ALA A 129 0.92 -13.64 2.60
CA ALA A 129 2.29 -13.76 3.09
C ALA A 129 2.53 -15.03 3.92
N ALA A 130 1.54 -15.46 4.73
CA ALA A 130 1.63 -16.67 5.54
C ALA A 130 1.44 -17.97 4.74
N THR A 131 0.85 -17.89 3.55
CA THR A 131 0.51 -19.06 2.71
C THR A 131 1.37 -19.17 1.45
N THR A 132 2.30 -18.22 1.19
CA THR A 132 3.22 -18.37 0.06
C THR A 132 4.11 -19.60 0.24
N LYS A 133 4.28 -20.36 -0.85
CA LYS A 133 5.06 -21.58 -0.83
C LYS A 133 6.57 -21.35 -0.64
N LEU A 134 7.07 -20.17 -1.06
CA LEU A 134 8.51 -19.89 -1.10
C LEU A 134 9.00 -19.12 0.11
N PHE A 135 8.18 -18.26 0.71
CA PHE A 135 8.61 -17.26 1.69
C PHE A 135 7.87 -17.36 3.03
N ALA A 136 6.83 -18.20 3.14
CA ALA A 136 6.12 -18.41 4.40
C ALA A 136 7.10 -18.88 5.50
N SER A 137 6.98 -18.30 6.67
CA SER A 137 7.81 -18.62 7.83
C SER A 137 6.99 -18.56 9.11
N PRO A 138 7.46 -19.14 10.22
CA PRO A 138 6.79 -18.99 11.52
C PRO A 138 6.56 -17.55 11.93
N TYR A 139 7.45 -16.63 11.52
CA TYR A 139 7.29 -15.21 11.78
C TYR A 139 6.08 -14.61 11.00
N MET A 140 5.91 -14.97 9.72
CA MET A 140 4.75 -14.55 8.94
C MET A 140 3.45 -15.05 9.54
N ILE A 141 3.43 -16.28 10.06
CA ILE A 141 2.25 -16.84 10.73
C ILE A 141 1.90 -16.06 11.99
N LEU A 142 2.89 -15.70 12.82
CA LEU A 142 2.67 -14.87 14.01
C LEU A 142 2.11 -13.49 13.65
N LEU A 143 2.61 -12.84 12.61
CA LEU A 143 2.10 -11.55 12.15
C LEU A 143 0.67 -11.69 11.61
N ALA A 144 0.35 -12.80 10.93
CA ALA A 144 -0.99 -13.07 10.42
C ALA A 144 -2.00 -13.28 11.56
N GLU A 145 -1.66 -14.09 12.55
CA GLU A 145 -2.50 -14.31 13.74
C GLU A 145 -2.80 -13.00 14.46
N GLU A 146 -1.79 -12.17 14.69
CA GLU A 146 -1.96 -10.89 15.38
C GLU A 146 -2.79 -9.91 14.55
N THR A 147 -2.52 -9.77 13.25
CA THR A 147 -3.30 -8.89 12.36
C THR A 147 -4.78 -9.28 12.33
N VAL A 148 -5.09 -10.57 12.12
CA VAL A 148 -6.47 -11.06 12.09
C VAL A 148 -7.16 -10.81 13.44
N ARG A 149 -6.49 -11.11 14.56
CA ARG A 149 -7.00 -10.89 15.91
C ARG A 149 -7.32 -9.40 16.17
N LEU A 150 -6.46 -8.50 15.73
CA LEU A 150 -6.66 -7.05 15.88
C LEU A 150 -7.81 -6.55 15.02
N VAL A 151 -7.86 -6.98 13.76
CA VAL A 151 -8.96 -6.59 12.85
C VAL A 151 -10.29 -7.12 13.36
N ASP A 152 -10.39 -8.38 13.76
CA ASP A 152 -11.62 -8.97 14.32
C ASP A 152 -12.13 -8.17 15.53
N LYS A 153 -11.23 -7.80 16.44
CA LYS A 153 -11.58 -7.08 17.66
C LYS A 153 -11.94 -5.60 17.42
N TYR A 154 -11.21 -4.91 16.59
CA TYR A 154 -11.26 -3.44 16.53
C TYR A 154 -12.04 -2.89 15.32
N LEU A 155 -12.19 -3.66 14.23
CA LEU A 155 -12.96 -3.22 13.07
C LEU A 155 -14.43 -2.91 13.42
N PRO A 156 -15.17 -3.77 14.15
CA PRO A 156 -16.55 -3.45 14.53
C PRO A 156 -16.65 -2.15 15.35
N ARG A 157 -15.69 -1.88 16.23
CA ARG A 157 -15.64 -0.67 17.04
C ARG A 157 -15.41 0.57 16.19
N ALA A 158 -14.43 0.55 15.29
CA ALA A 158 -14.11 1.67 14.41
C ALA A 158 -15.23 1.98 13.42
N VAL A 159 -15.97 0.95 12.99
CA VAL A 159 -17.17 1.11 12.13
C VAL A 159 -18.33 1.72 12.90
N ALA A 160 -18.54 1.29 14.15
CA ALA A 160 -19.62 1.82 15.00
C ALA A 160 -19.33 3.25 15.50
N ASN A 161 -18.08 3.57 15.78
CA ASN A 161 -17.64 4.89 16.20
C ASN A 161 -16.34 5.29 15.47
N PRO A 162 -16.41 6.11 14.41
CA PRO A 162 -15.24 6.55 13.65
C PRO A 162 -14.19 7.29 14.49
N ASN A 163 -14.60 7.88 15.62
CA ASN A 163 -13.72 8.62 16.53
C ASN A 163 -13.12 7.77 17.66
N ASP A 164 -13.32 6.46 17.64
CA ASP A 164 -12.66 5.55 18.60
C ASP A 164 -11.16 5.44 18.26
N LEU A 165 -10.36 6.34 18.85
CA LEU A 165 -8.93 6.43 18.58
C LEU A 165 -8.17 5.16 18.98
N GLU A 166 -8.62 4.42 20.00
CA GLU A 166 -8.02 3.14 20.36
C GLU A 166 -8.25 2.11 19.24
N ALA A 167 -9.47 2.02 18.73
CA ALA A 167 -9.76 1.12 17.61
C ALA A 167 -8.97 1.52 16.35
N ARG A 168 -8.90 2.82 16.04
CA ARG A 168 -8.09 3.32 14.91
C ARG A 168 -6.61 3.00 15.08
N TYR A 169 -6.07 3.16 16.29
CA TYR A 169 -4.67 2.83 16.59
C TYR A 169 -4.35 1.35 16.32
N TYR A 170 -5.19 0.43 16.81
CA TYR A 170 -4.93 -0.99 16.62
C TYR A 170 -5.17 -1.48 15.19
N LEU A 171 -6.10 -0.88 14.45
CA LEU A 171 -6.25 -1.16 13.02
C LEU A 171 -5.07 -0.63 12.21
N LEU A 172 -4.55 0.53 12.57
CA LEU A 172 -3.35 1.11 11.96
C LEU A 172 -2.13 0.24 12.24
N TYR A 173 -1.95 -0.19 13.48
CA TYR A 173 -0.90 -1.13 13.85
C TYR A 173 -1.03 -2.47 13.11
N ALA A 174 -2.25 -3.01 12.97
CA ALA A 174 -2.50 -4.21 12.18
C ALA A 174 -2.09 -4.04 10.71
N SER A 175 -2.39 -2.88 10.10
CA SER A 175 -1.97 -2.53 8.74
C SER A 175 -0.45 -2.45 8.60
N MET A 176 0.22 -1.80 9.55
CA MET A 176 1.69 -1.68 9.57
C MET A 176 2.36 -3.06 9.62
N ILE A 177 1.94 -3.93 10.54
CA ILE A 177 2.53 -5.28 10.62
C ILE A 177 2.17 -6.16 9.42
N ALA A 178 1.02 -5.90 8.77
CA ALA A 178 0.66 -6.55 7.51
C ALA A 178 1.59 -6.11 6.37
N GLY A 179 1.94 -4.83 6.29
CA GLY A 179 2.94 -4.30 5.36
C GLY A 179 4.29 -4.99 5.53
N ILE A 180 4.78 -5.06 6.76
CA ILE A 180 6.02 -5.79 7.08
C ILE A 180 5.93 -7.27 6.69
N SER A 181 4.77 -7.89 6.92
CA SER A 181 4.54 -9.30 6.62
C SER A 181 4.65 -9.58 5.12
N PHE A 182 3.90 -8.87 4.28
CA PHE A 182 3.92 -9.18 2.85
C PHE A 182 5.22 -8.72 2.17
N ASP A 183 5.88 -7.69 2.67
CA ASP A 183 7.18 -7.25 2.16
C ASP A 183 8.24 -8.35 2.28
N ASN A 184 8.12 -9.19 3.30
CA ASN A 184 8.99 -10.35 3.52
C ASN A 184 8.41 -11.68 2.99
N GLY A 185 7.08 -11.83 2.99
CA GLY A 185 6.38 -13.06 2.60
C GLY A 185 5.88 -13.08 1.16
N MET A 186 5.78 -11.93 0.52
CA MET A 186 5.22 -11.72 -0.82
C MET A 186 3.71 -11.98 -0.90
N LEU A 187 3.07 -11.36 -1.89
CA LEU A 187 1.67 -11.61 -2.25
C LEU A 187 1.59 -12.64 -3.37
N HIS A 188 0.43 -13.26 -3.57
CA HIS A 188 0.26 -14.27 -4.61
C HIS A 188 -1.11 -14.20 -5.32
N LEU A 189 -2.07 -15.07 -4.97
CA LEU A 189 -3.21 -15.33 -5.84
C LEU A 189 -4.29 -14.26 -5.73
N THR A 190 -4.66 -13.82 -4.51
CA THR A 190 -5.78 -12.88 -4.32
C THR A 190 -5.47 -11.53 -4.95
N HIS A 191 -4.31 -10.94 -4.63
CA HIS A 191 -3.85 -9.71 -5.26
C HIS A 191 -3.55 -9.87 -6.75
N GLY A 192 -2.99 -11.03 -7.15
CA GLY A 192 -2.74 -11.35 -8.55
C GLY A 192 -4.00 -11.40 -9.41
N LEU A 193 -5.16 -11.74 -8.84
CA LEU A 193 -6.46 -11.73 -9.51
C LEU A 193 -7.15 -10.36 -9.40
N GLU A 194 -6.98 -9.65 -8.28
CA GLU A 194 -7.63 -8.37 -8.05
C GLU A 194 -7.04 -7.24 -8.91
N HIS A 195 -5.72 -7.17 -9.05
CA HIS A 195 -5.07 -6.12 -9.83
C HIS A 195 -5.59 -6.03 -11.29
N PRO A 196 -5.71 -7.13 -12.06
CA PRO A 196 -6.37 -7.09 -13.38
C PRO A 196 -7.82 -6.62 -13.32
N LEU A 197 -8.59 -7.03 -12.30
CA LEU A 197 -9.99 -6.62 -12.18
C LEU A 197 -10.11 -5.11 -11.96
N SER A 198 -9.33 -4.54 -11.04
CA SER A 198 -9.36 -3.10 -10.79
C SER A 198 -8.68 -2.29 -11.92
N ALA A 199 -7.79 -2.89 -12.71
CA ALA A 199 -7.25 -2.27 -13.91
C ALA A 199 -8.33 -2.08 -14.99
N ILE A 200 -9.15 -3.12 -15.24
CA ILE A 200 -10.26 -3.09 -16.20
C ILE A 200 -11.43 -2.24 -15.68
N LYS A 201 -11.68 -2.28 -14.37
CA LYS A 201 -12.76 -1.53 -13.72
C LYS A 201 -12.21 -0.60 -12.62
N PRO A 202 -11.71 0.59 -12.96
CA PRO A 202 -11.09 1.51 -12.01
C PRO A 202 -12.01 1.99 -10.88
N THR A 203 -13.34 1.80 -11.03
CA THR A 203 -14.33 2.10 -9.98
C THR A 203 -14.46 1.00 -8.93
N LEU A 204 -13.83 -0.17 -9.12
CA LEU A 204 -13.79 -1.22 -8.13
C LEU A 204 -12.79 -0.84 -7.03
N THR A 205 -13.29 -0.65 -5.82
CA THR A 205 -12.43 -0.40 -4.67
C THR A 205 -11.57 -1.64 -4.39
N HIS A 206 -10.26 -1.46 -4.28
CA HIS A 206 -9.28 -2.55 -4.14
C HIS A 206 -9.64 -3.55 -3.03
N GLY A 207 -9.84 -3.08 -1.79
CA GLY A 207 -10.20 -3.96 -0.68
C GLY A 207 -11.55 -4.66 -0.83
N LEU A 208 -12.51 -4.08 -1.60
CA LEU A 208 -13.75 -4.76 -1.95
C LEU A 208 -13.48 -5.90 -2.94
N GLY A 209 -12.65 -5.67 -3.95
CA GLY A 209 -12.22 -6.72 -4.90
C GLY A 209 -11.56 -7.88 -4.18
N LEU A 210 -10.64 -7.59 -3.26
CA LEU A 210 -9.99 -8.61 -2.42
C LEU A 210 -10.99 -9.39 -1.56
N ALA A 211 -11.94 -8.70 -0.92
CA ALA A 211 -12.98 -9.34 -0.10
C ALA A 211 -13.86 -10.32 -0.90
N MET A 212 -14.08 -10.03 -2.18
CA MET A 212 -14.86 -10.91 -3.06
C MET A 212 -14.10 -12.17 -3.48
N ILE A 213 -12.78 -12.08 -3.62
CA ILE A 213 -11.91 -13.15 -4.13
C ILE A 213 -11.44 -14.07 -3.00
N LEU A 214 -11.04 -13.50 -1.85
CA LEU A 214 -10.41 -14.21 -0.73
C LEU A 214 -11.14 -15.51 -0.32
N PRO A 215 -12.49 -15.55 -0.15
CA PRO A 215 -13.18 -16.78 0.27
C PRO A 215 -13.08 -17.95 -0.72
N SER A 216 -12.63 -17.68 -1.95
CA SER A 216 -12.43 -18.72 -2.97
C SER A 216 -10.97 -19.14 -3.09
N VAL A 217 -10.07 -18.46 -2.39
CA VAL A 217 -8.62 -18.72 -2.41
C VAL A 217 -8.19 -19.51 -1.17
N VAL A 218 -8.85 -19.32 -0.03
CA VAL A 218 -8.56 -19.96 1.28
C VAL A 218 -9.49 -21.09 1.61
#